data_33d10a5b32cb1ff9b11a93d8fe4eeeb6
#
_entry.id   33d10a5b32cb1ff9b11a93d8fe4eeeb6
#
_cell.length_a   1.000
_cell.length_b   1.000
_cell.length_c   1.000
_cell.angle_alpha   90.00
_cell.angle_beta   90.00
_cell.angle_gamma   90.00
#
_symmetry.space_group_name_H-M   'P 1'
#
loop_
_entity.id
_entity.type
_entity.pdbx_description
1 polymer ?
#
loop_
_entity_poly.entity_id
_entity_poly.type
_entity_poly.pdbx_seq_one_letter_code
_entity_poly.pdbx_strand_id
1 'polypeptide(L)'
;MLIKLKSKIHILQNIYLKNKYFLKKKSYAMDGEDLAINRHTNNIKNGFYVDIGAHHPVHRSNTCLLYQSGWRGINIDINEFSLDLFNYLRPDDINIQRAVSNYNGEIEFYFQKDFSQLNTTDLYWAKENFNNNFQTKKVKCQTINDLLDETKYKNKKINF
;
A
#
# COMPACT_ATOMS: atom_id res chain seq x y z
N MET A 1 23.91 -12.38 -3.23
CA MET A 1 23.16 -13.01 -4.36
C MET A 1 22.00 -13.86 -3.89
N LEU A 2 22.18 -14.78 -2.93
CA LEU A 2 21.13 -15.68 -2.40
C LEU A 2 19.92 -14.95 -1.74
N ILE A 3 20.16 -13.86 -0.99
CA ILE A 3 19.08 -13.08 -0.32
C ILE A 3 18.16 -12.43 -1.36
N LYS A 4 18.72 -11.84 -2.43
CA LYS A 4 17.93 -11.25 -3.54
C LYS A 4 17.12 -12.31 -4.30
N LEU A 5 17.62 -13.54 -4.40
CA LEU A 5 16.90 -14.63 -5.07
C LEU A 5 15.72 -15.13 -4.21
N LYS A 6 15.91 -15.29 -2.90
CA LYS A 6 14.84 -15.66 -1.95
C LYS A 6 13.71 -14.62 -1.93
N SER A 7 14.05 -13.33 -1.94
CA SER A 7 13.08 -12.25 -2.02
C SER A 7 12.26 -12.32 -3.31
N LYS A 8 12.89 -12.51 -4.46
CA LYS A 8 12.19 -12.67 -5.75
C LYS A 8 11.23 -13.87 -5.77
N ILE A 9 11.68 -15.01 -5.27
CA ILE A 9 10.83 -16.21 -5.18
C ILE A 9 9.61 -15.93 -4.28
N HIS A 10 9.80 -15.26 -3.15
CA HIS A 10 8.72 -14.91 -2.24
C HIS A 10 7.71 -13.94 -2.89
N ILE A 11 8.18 -12.95 -3.64
CA ILE A 11 7.33 -12.04 -4.43
C ILE A 11 6.49 -12.83 -5.43
N LEU A 12 7.10 -13.69 -6.23
CA LEU A 12 6.42 -14.51 -7.24
C LEU A 12 5.39 -15.46 -6.61
N GLN A 13 5.76 -16.14 -5.53
CA GLN A 13 4.84 -16.99 -4.79
C GLN A 13 3.65 -16.21 -4.24
N ASN A 14 3.88 -15.04 -3.68
CA ASN A 14 2.82 -14.20 -3.12
C ASN A 14 1.85 -13.72 -4.22
N ILE A 15 2.37 -13.19 -5.31
CA ILE A 15 1.55 -12.63 -6.40
C ILE A 15 0.82 -13.72 -7.17
N TYR A 16 1.53 -14.74 -7.63
CA TYR A 16 0.97 -15.69 -8.58
C TYR A 16 0.34 -16.91 -7.93
N LEU A 17 0.97 -17.51 -6.91
CA LEU A 17 0.43 -18.72 -6.29
C LEU A 17 -0.59 -18.40 -5.22
N LYS A 18 -0.28 -17.49 -4.29
CA LYS A 18 -1.16 -17.15 -3.17
C LYS A 18 -2.34 -16.28 -3.62
N ASN A 19 -2.09 -15.22 -4.37
CA ASN A 19 -3.12 -14.25 -4.75
C ASN A 19 -3.67 -14.44 -6.18
N LYS A 20 -3.11 -15.41 -6.95
CA LYS A 20 -3.61 -15.82 -8.27
C LYS A 20 -3.83 -14.62 -9.20
N TYR A 21 -2.84 -13.74 -9.31
CA TYR A 21 -2.93 -12.51 -10.09
C TYR A 21 -3.32 -12.73 -11.56
N PHE A 22 -2.98 -13.90 -12.12
CA PHE A 22 -3.36 -14.29 -13.49
C PHE A 22 -4.87 -14.50 -13.69
N LEU A 23 -5.65 -14.62 -12.61
CA LEU A 23 -7.10 -14.73 -12.69
C LEU A 23 -7.72 -13.34 -12.60
N LYS A 24 -8.48 -12.97 -13.64
CA LYS A 24 -9.26 -11.73 -13.61
C LYS A 24 -10.37 -11.84 -12.56
N LYS A 25 -10.39 -10.89 -11.63
CA LYS A 25 -11.39 -10.80 -10.57
C LYS A 25 -12.36 -9.67 -10.86
N LYS A 26 -13.60 -9.79 -10.36
CA LYS A 26 -14.59 -8.72 -10.41
C LYS A 26 -14.20 -7.58 -9.47
N SER A 27 -13.70 -7.91 -8.28
CA SER A 27 -13.20 -6.98 -7.27
C SER A 27 -11.89 -7.48 -6.68
N TYR A 28 -11.01 -6.57 -6.32
CA TYR A 28 -9.73 -6.80 -5.63
C TYR A 28 -9.77 -6.31 -4.18
N ALA A 29 -10.73 -5.46 -3.82
CA ALA A 29 -10.94 -4.96 -2.47
C ALA A 29 -11.51 -6.04 -1.54
N MET A 30 -11.65 -5.73 -0.26
CA MET A 30 -12.16 -6.67 0.74
C MET A 30 -13.66 -6.90 0.56
N ASP A 31 -14.44 -5.81 0.51
CA ASP A 31 -15.90 -5.82 0.48
C ASP A 31 -16.46 -5.15 -0.79
N GLY A 32 -15.63 -4.98 -1.84
CA GLY A 32 -16.04 -4.42 -3.12
C GLY A 32 -15.95 -2.89 -3.20
N GLU A 33 -15.19 -2.26 -2.32
CA GLU A 33 -14.98 -0.81 -2.28
C GLU A 33 -14.42 -0.29 -3.59
N ASP A 34 -13.53 -1.06 -4.24
CA ASP A 34 -12.94 -0.74 -5.54
C ASP A 34 -14.01 -0.64 -6.67
N LEU A 35 -15.12 -1.37 -6.56
CA LEU A 35 -16.24 -1.25 -7.49
C LEU A 35 -17.02 0.06 -7.29
N ALA A 36 -17.16 0.49 -6.03
CA ALA A 36 -17.79 1.77 -5.72
C ALA A 36 -16.91 2.93 -6.22
N ILE A 37 -15.60 2.87 -5.92
CA ILE A 37 -14.61 3.83 -6.40
C ILE A 37 -14.66 3.92 -7.92
N ASN A 38 -14.60 2.79 -8.62
CA ASN A 38 -14.61 2.73 -10.08
C ASN A 38 -15.88 3.35 -10.69
N ARG A 39 -17.05 3.15 -10.04
CA ARG A 39 -18.31 3.77 -10.48
C ARG A 39 -18.28 5.29 -10.37
N HIS A 40 -17.72 5.83 -9.29
CA HIS A 40 -17.64 7.27 -9.07
C HIS A 40 -16.56 7.95 -9.92
N THR A 41 -15.59 7.21 -10.39
CA THR A 41 -14.43 7.73 -11.14
C THR A 41 -14.42 7.33 -12.62
N ASN A 42 -15.46 6.66 -13.13
CA ASN A 42 -15.53 6.11 -14.49
C ASN A 42 -15.39 7.15 -15.61
N ASN A 43 -15.72 8.42 -15.33
CA ASN A 43 -15.58 9.53 -16.26
C ASN A 43 -14.17 10.14 -16.29
N ILE A 44 -13.27 9.71 -15.39
CA ILE A 44 -11.93 10.27 -15.26
C ILE A 44 -10.96 9.36 -15.99
N LYS A 45 -10.36 9.87 -17.07
CA LYS A 45 -9.29 9.19 -17.80
C LYS A 45 -7.93 9.57 -17.22
N ASN A 46 -7.03 8.58 -17.07
CA ASN A 46 -5.66 8.80 -16.58
C ASN A 46 -5.63 9.56 -15.23
N GLY A 47 -6.53 9.19 -14.32
CA GLY A 47 -6.62 9.79 -13.00
C GLY A 47 -5.37 9.54 -12.16
N PHE A 48 -5.30 10.24 -11.02
CA PHE A 48 -4.22 10.14 -10.06
C PHE A 48 -4.77 9.77 -8.69
N TYR A 49 -4.15 8.77 -8.06
CA TYR A 49 -4.52 8.32 -6.71
C TYR A 49 -3.36 8.37 -5.73
N VAL A 50 -3.69 8.43 -4.44
CA VAL A 50 -2.76 8.28 -3.31
C VAL A 50 -3.32 7.21 -2.38
N ASP A 51 -2.63 6.07 -2.29
CA ASP A 51 -3.02 4.91 -1.49
C ASP A 51 -2.14 4.84 -0.23
N ILE A 52 -2.71 5.17 0.93
CA ILE A 52 -2.02 5.21 2.21
C ILE A 52 -2.32 3.93 2.99
N GLY A 53 -1.27 3.21 3.43
CA GLY A 53 -1.41 1.87 3.98
C GLY A 53 -1.74 0.85 2.89
N ALA A 54 -1.08 0.99 1.74
CA ALA A 54 -1.43 0.29 0.50
C ALA A 54 -1.32 -1.25 0.59
N HIS A 55 -0.54 -1.78 1.51
CA HIS A 55 -0.35 -3.18 1.89
C HIS A 55 0.01 -4.12 0.72
N HIS A 56 -0.88 -4.30 -0.27
CA HIS A 56 -0.68 -5.30 -1.33
C HIS A 56 -1.28 -4.82 -2.67
N PRO A 57 -0.55 -4.96 -3.80
CA PRO A 57 -1.02 -4.44 -5.10
C PRO A 57 -2.25 -5.15 -5.68
N VAL A 58 -2.63 -6.34 -5.16
CA VAL A 58 -3.73 -7.16 -5.70
C VAL A 58 -4.71 -7.58 -4.61
N HIS A 59 -4.22 -8.01 -3.45
CA HIS A 59 -5.06 -8.57 -2.39
C HIS A 59 -5.59 -7.47 -1.49
N ARG A 60 -6.91 -7.35 -1.39
CA ARG A 60 -7.60 -6.30 -0.63
C ARG A 60 -7.15 -4.88 -1.02
N SER A 61 -6.98 -4.67 -2.34
CA SER A 61 -6.49 -3.41 -2.89
C SER A 61 -7.62 -2.58 -3.47
N ASN A 62 -7.82 -1.40 -2.95
CA ASN A 62 -8.81 -0.43 -3.43
C ASN A 62 -8.40 0.22 -4.76
N THR A 63 -7.10 0.23 -5.07
CA THR A 63 -6.53 0.89 -6.24
C THR A 63 -6.14 -0.05 -7.39
N CYS A 64 -6.33 -1.38 -7.22
CA CYS A 64 -5.95 -2.34 -8.27
C CYS A 64 -6.73 -2.13 -9.57
N LEU A 65 -8.04 -1.93 -9.49
CA LEU A 65 -8.87 -1.65 -10.69
C LEU A 65 -8.51 -0.31 -11.34
N LEU A 66 -8.21 0.71 -10.55
CA LEU A 66 -7.77 2.01 -11.07
C LEU A 66 -6.46 1.88 -11.85
N TYR A 67 -5.47 1.20 -11.30
CA TYR A 67 -4.20 0.95 -11.97
C TYR A 67 -4.40 0.18 -13.30
N GLN A 68 -5.22 -0.87 -13.30
CA GLN A 68 -5.56 -1.66 -14.50
C GLN A 68 -6.31 -0.83 -15.55
N SER A 69 -7.04 0.20 -15.12
CA SER A 69 -7.74 1.16 -15.99
C SER A 69 -6.85 2.30 -16.50
N GLY A 70 -5.53 2.22 -16.27
CA GLY A 70 -4.57 3.21 -16.76
C GLY A 70 -4.28 4.37 -15.82
N TRP A 71 -4.86 4.39 -14.62
CA TRP A 71 -4.49 5.37 -13.60
C TRP A 71 -3.07 5.13 -13.08
N ARG A 72 -2.46 6.18 -12.55
CA ARG A 72 -1.16 6.09 -11.86
C ARG A 72 -1.24 6.83 -10.54
N GLY A 73 -0.41 6.41 -9.59
CA GLY A 73 -0.49 6.97 -8.25
C GLY A 73 0.77 6.87 -7.43
N ILE A 74 0.56 7.12 -6.15
CA ILE A 74 1.54 6.92 -5.09
C ILE A 74 0.97 5.87 -4.14
N ASN A 75 1.74 4.81 -3.92
CA ASN A 75 1.44 3.80 -2.90
C ASN A 75 2.39 4.01 -1.72
N ILE A 76 1.85 4.21 -0.54
CA ILE A 76 2.61 4.48 0.68
C ILE A 76 2.36 3.36 1.66
N ASP A 77 3.42 2.73 2.15
CA ASP A 77 3.35 1.70 3.19
C ASP A 77 4.60 1.71 4.05
N ILE A 78 4.49 1.24 5.29
CA ILE A 78 5.62 1.11 6.22
C ILE A 78 6.42 -0.17 5.92
N ASN A 79 5.76 -1.18 5.37
CA ASN A 79 6.32 -2.51 5.18
C ASN A 79 7.14 -2.58 3.88
N GLU A 80 8.42 -2.95 4.00
CA GLU A 80 9.33 -3.08 2.86
C GLU A 80 8.85 -4.14 1.85
N PHE A 81 8.36 -5.28 2.33
CA PHE A 81 7.87 -6.34 1.46
C PHE A 81 6.61 -5.92 0.67
N SER A 82 5.75 -5.10 1.28
CA SER A 82 4.64 -4.45 0.57
C SER A 82 5.16 -3.67 -0.64
N LEU A 83 6.17 -2.82 -0.43
CA LEU A 83 6.76 -2.00 -1.49
C LEU A 83 7.45 -2.84 -2.58
N ASP A 84 8.09 -3.93 -2.19
CA ASP A 84 8.68 -4.87 -3.16
C ASP A 84 7.61 -5.47 -4.09
N LEU A 85 6.44 -5.82 -3.55
CA LEU A 85 5.29 -6.30 -4.33
C LEU A 85 4.77 -5.23 -5.29
N PHE A 86 4.65 -3.97 -4.82
CA PHE A 86 4.25 -2.84 -5.65
C PHE A 86 5.29 -2.52 -6.73
N ASN A 87 6.57 -2.47 -6.41
CA ASN A 87 7.65 -2.23 -7.37
C ASN A 87 7.71 -3.29 -8.46
N TYR A 88 7.38 -4.53 -8.12
CA TYR A 88 7.31 -5.61 -9.11
C TYR A 88 6.08 -5.50 -10.01
N LEU A 89 4.91 -5.21 -9.46
CA LEU A 89 3.64 -5.30 -10.19
C LEU A 89 3.14 -3.98 -10.76
N ARG A 90 3.50 -2.86 -10.10
CA ARG A 90 3.11 -1.50 -10.48
C ARG A 90 4.35 -0.58 -10.58
N PRO A 91 5.30 -0.90 -11.49
CA PRO A 91 6.54 -0.13 -11.59
C PRO A 91 6.34 1.31 -12.10
N ASP A 92 5.19 1.61 -12.69
CA ASP A 92 4.84 2.95 -13.17
C ASP A 92 4.32 3.88 -12.07
N ASP A 93 3.96 3.32 -10.91
CA ASP A 93 3.59 4.08 -9.72
C ASP A 93 4.83 4.55 -8.94
N ILE A 94 4.65 5.50 -8.05
CA ILE A 94 5.65 5.85 -7.03
C ILE A 94 5.32 5.05 -5.77
N ASN A 95 6.26 4.24 -5.30
CA ASN A 95 6.08 3.39 -4.13
C ASN A 95 7.00 3.85 -3.00
N ILE A 96 6.46 4.34 -1.90
CA ILE A 96 7.20 5.04 -0.84
C ILE A 96 7.09 4.28 0.49
N GLN A 97 8.24 3.94 1.08
CA GLN A 97 8.29 3.37 2.42
C GLN A 97 8.24 4.47 3.47
N ARG A 98 7.06 4.75 4.00
CA ARG A 98 6.83 5.81 4.98
C ARG A 98 5.54 5.57 5.78
N ALA A 99 5.49 6.07 7.01
CA ALA A 99 4.23 6.34 7.69
C ALA A 99 3.74 7.74 7.29
N VAL A 100 2.43 7.92 7.16
CA VAL A 100 1.83 9.25 7.00
C VAL A 100 1.36 9.74 8.37
N SER A 101 1.72 10.97 8.71
CA SER A 101 1.40 11.61 9.98
C SER A 101 1.11 13.10 9.78
N ASN A 102 0.73 13.80 10.84
CA ASN A 102 0.59 15.26 10.85
C ASN A 102 1.91 16.00 11.14
N TYR A 103 3.03 15.29 11.24
CA TYR A 103 4.37 15.83 11.45
C TYR A 103 5.42 14.97 10.74
N ASN A 104 6.61 15.55 10.55
CA ASN A 104 7.78 14.85 10.03
C ASN A 104 8.67 14.37 11.17
N GLY A 105 9.12 13.10 11.11
CA GLY A 105 9.98 12.55 12.14
C GLY A 105 9.92 11.02 12.22
N GLU A 106 9.76 10.50 13.41
CA GLU A 106 9.59 9.08 13.67
C GLU A 106 8.33 8.84 14.49
N ILE A 107 7.64 7.72 14.21
CA ILE A 107 6.45 7.26 14.94
C ILE A 107 6.65 5.80 15.34
N GLU A 108 6.05 5.39 16.44
CA GLU A 108 6.03 3.99 16.85
C GLU A 108 5.07 3.17 15.99
N PHE A 109 5.50 1.98 15.63
CA PHE A 109 4.75 1.02 14.83
C PHE A 109 4.64 -0.29 15.58
N TYR A 110 3.42 -0.76 15.77
CA TYR A 110 3.05 -1.94 16.56
C TYR A 110 2.64 -3.07 15.63
N PHE A 111 3.22 -4.27 15.83
CA PHE A 111 2.98 -5.40 14.94
C PHE A 111 3.16 -6.76 15.65
N GLN A 112 2.44 -7.78 15.19
CA GLN A 112 2.65 -9.18 15.58
C GLN A 112 3.42 -9.95 14.51
N LYS A 113 3.15 -9.65 13.24
CA LYS A 113 3.81 -10.23 12.08
C LYS A 113 4.28 -9.11 11.16
N ASP A 114 5.47 -9.26 10.59
CA ASP A 114 6.04 -8.22 9.72
C ASP A 114 5.08 -7.81 8.59
N PHE A 115 4.50 -8.79 7.90
CA PHE A 115 3.55 -8.55 6.81
C PHE A 115 2.11 -8.89 7.25
N SER A 116 1.42 -7.89 7.79
CA SER A 116 0.03 -8.00 8.26
C SER A 116 -0.72 -6.68 8.06
N GLN A 117 -2.00 -6.78 7.70
CA GLN A 117 -2.91 -5.63 7.62
C GLN A 117 -3.34 -5.10 8.99
N LEU A 118 -3.11 -5.87 10.04
CA LEU A 118 -3.46 -5.49 11.41
C LEU A 118 -2.38 -4.64 12.08
N ASN A 119 -1.24 -4.43 11.42
CA ASN A 119 -0.17 -3.59 11.94
C ASN A 119 -0.62 -2.13 11.98
N THR A 120 -0.24 -1.40 13.03
CA THR A 120 -0.78 -0.07 13.29
C THR A 120 0.24 0.86 13.94
N THR A 121 -0.01 2.17 13.87
CA THR A 121 0.68 3.20 14.66
C THR A 121 -0.11 3.65 15.88
N ASP A 122 -1.30 3.09 16.09
CA ASP A 122 -2.16 3.39 17.22
C ASP A 122 -1.90 2.39 18.35
N LEU A 123 -1.35 2.87 19.46
CA LEU A 123 -1.04 2.06 20.66
C LEU A 123 -2.31 1.49 21.31
N TYR A 124 -3.38 2.30 21.37
CA TYR A 124 -4.63 1.86 22.00
C TYR A 124 -5.23 0.69 21.22
N TRP A 125 -5.34 0.85 19.90
CA TRP A 125 -5.80 -0.20 19.01
C TRP A 125 -4.93 -1.47 19.10
N ALA A 126 -3.60 -1.31 19.16
CA ALA A 126 -2.66 -2.43 19.29
C ALA A 126 -2.87 -3.20 20.61
N LYS A 127 -3.05 -2.51 21.74
CA LYS A 127 -3.31 -3.13 23.04
C LYS A 127 -4.60 -3.97 23.02
N GLU A 128 -5.68 -3.41 22.50
CA GLU A 128 -6.99 -4.08 22.45
C GLU A 128 -6.98 -5.28 21.48
N ASN A 129 -6.45 -5.12 20.27
CA ASN A 129 -6.56 -6.14 19.23
C ASN A 129 -5.44 -7.19 19.26
N PHE A 130 -4.30 -6.87 19.86
CA PHE A 130 -3.18 -7.79 20.01
C PHE A 130 -3.08 -8.40 21.42
N ASN A 131 -4.03 -8.11 22.31
CA ASN A 131 -4.01 -8.56 23.71
C ASN A 131 -2.67 -8.27 24.39
N ASN A 132 -2.10 -7.08 24.22
CA ASN A 132 -0.77 -6.68 24.66
C ASN A 132 0.39 -7.56 24.16
N ASN A 133 0.18 -8.44 23.18
CA ASN A 133 1.20 -9.31 22.58
C ASN A 133 1.63 -8.76 21.22
N PHE A 134 2.49 -7.76 21.19
CA PHE A 134 3.02 -7.14 19.98
C PHE A 134 4.47 -6.68 20.15
N GLN A 135 5.14 -6.52 19.03
CA GLN A 135 6.46 -5.90 18.92
C GLN A 135 6.31 -4.44 18.52
N THR A 136 7.32 -3.64 18.87
CA THR A 136 7.36 -2.21 18.55
C THR A 136 8.64 -1.87 17.82
N LYS A 137 8.56 -1.01 16.81
CA LYS A 137 9.72 -0.39 16.17
C LYS A 137 9.40 1.05 15.79
N LYS A 138 10.43 1.90 15.74
CA LYS A 138 10.30 3.26 15.19
C LYS A 138 10.41 3.22 13.66
N VAL A 139 9.55 3.98 13.01
CA VAL A 139 9.53 4.14 11.56
C VAL A 139 9.47 5.62 11.20
N LYS A 140 10.08 5.99 10.09
CA LYS A 140 10.03 7.37 9.59
C LYS A 140 8.60 7.73 9.19
N CYS A 141 8.16 8.94 9.57
CA CYS A 141 6.87 9.48 9.17
C CYS A 141 7.04 10.87 8.52
N GLN A 142 6.09 11.20 7.65
CA GLN A 142 6.01 12.50 6.98
C GLN A 142 4.57 12.94 6.82
N THR A 143 4.37 14.25 6.66
CA THR A 143 3.07 14.76 6.22
C THR A 143 2.82 14.38 4.77
N ILE A 144 1.55 14.24 4.39
CA ILE A 144 1.21 13.91 3.01
C ILE A 144 1.65 15.02 2.03
N ASN A 145 1.60 16.28 2.45
CA ASN A 145 2.02 17.40 1.62
C ASN A 145 3.52 17.32 1.30
N ASP A 146 4.36 17.08 2.30
CA ASP A 146 5.80 16.95 2.09
C ASP A 146 6.14 15.74 1.22
N LEU A 147 5.45 14.61 1.43
CA LEU A 147 5.60 13.43 0.55
C LEU A 147 5.26 13.73 -0.91
N LEU A 148 4.16 14.48 -1.15
CA LEU A 148 3.76 14.87 -2.50
C LEU A 148 4.77 15.84 -3.12
N ASP A 149 5.27 16.80 -2.33
CA ASP A 149 6.24 17.80 -2.78
C ASP A 149 7.58 17.19 -3.24
N GLU A 150 7.96 16.06 -2.67
CA GLU A 150 9.16 15.30 -3.06
C GLU A 150 8.97 14.48 -4.35
N THR A 151 7.77 14.45 -4.93
CA THR A 151 7.46 13.63 -6.11
C THR A 151 7.21 14.47 -7.36
N LYS A 152 7.23 13.81 -8.52
CA LYS A 152 6.78 14.40 -9.80
C LYS A 152 5.29 14.80 -9.81
N TYR A 153 4.55 14.47 -8.76
CA TYR A 153 3.11 14.74 -8.62
C TYR A 153 2.81 15.95 -7.75
N LYS A 154 3.83 16.73 -7.38
CA LYS A 154 3.65 18.03 -6.73
C LYS A 154 2.58 18.86 -7.48
N ASN A 155 1.63 19.40 -6.73
CA ASN A 155 0.49 20.19 -7.25
C ASN A 155 -0.47 19.43 -8.19
N LYS A 156 -0.34 18.12 -8.35
CA LYS A 156 -1.30 17.34 -9.12
C LYS A 156 -2.59 17.14 -8.32
N LYS A 157 -3.74 17.38 -8.98
CA LYS A 157 -5.04 17.10 -8.36
C LYS A 157 -5.17 15.61 -8.07
N ILE A 158 -5.43 15.26 -6.81
CA ILE A 158 -5.77 13.90 -6.39
C ILE A 158 -7.23 13.65 -6.76
N ASN A 159 -7.48 12.52 -7.44
CA ASN A 159 -8.81 12.10 -7.86
C ASN A 159 -9.40 11.05 -6.92
N PHE A 160 -8.50 10.29 -6.24
CA PHE A 160 -8.83 9.30 -5.22
C PHE A 160 -7.70 9.18 -4.20
#